data_1756a904b2d2d835fb544b2d828682a7
#
_entry.id   1756a904b2d2d835fb544b2d828682a7
#
_cell.length_a   1.000
_cell.length_b   1.000
_cell.length_c   1.000
_cell.angle_alpha   90.00
_cell.angle_beta   90.00
_cell.angle_gamma   90.00
#
_symmetry.space_group_name_H-M   'P 1'
#
loop_
_entity.id
_entity.type
_entity.pdbx_description
1 polymer ?
#
loop_
_entity_poly.entity_id
_entity_poly.type
_entity_poly.pdbx_seq_one_letter_code
_entity_poly.pdbx_strand_id
1 'polypeptide(L)'
;MHGALKTPLTDALGCDVPVIQTAMGWVSTSKLVTASIDAGAFGFLAAAVMSPEECEAEIKLIKSKSDKPFGVNIHAFQNGIDKIIDMCIDYDVAALSYGRGPSPKIVEKVKAAGLKCVPTIGASKHAAKAVKMGADILVCQGQEGGGHTGYTPTWLLLAQVLDQDLNVPVVACGGFKDGRGLAAALTFGADGIAMGTRFMMSSDSPTPDATKAEYLKSEVTKIPVSTKLDGLPQRMVMNGLLADLEKSSKLGMLMRAFQNGLKYKSQTGMSMSQTVKTAWGMASKTDMTLGQTMMAGNAPVIIQKAMVEGKPDEGVLPSGQIAGLIDDLPSCAELITLIVAQAEQQLKRVGA
;
A
#
# COMPACT_ATOMS: atom_id res chain seq x y z
N MET A 1 -10.50 -19.88 17.82
CA MET A 1 -10.00 -18.48 17.65
C MET A 1 -10.42 -17.68 18.88
N HIS A 2 -9.52 -16.88 19.47
CA HIS A 2 -9.83 -16.01 20.61
C HIS A 2 -10.88 -14.99 20.22
N GLY A 3 -11.87 -14.72 21.10
CA GLY A 3 -12.98 -13.80 20.78
C GLY A 3 -12.53 -12.38 20.38
N ALA A 4 -11.43 -11.89 20.94
CA ALA A 4 -10.86 -10.60 20.60
C ALA A 4 -10.30 -10.48 19.15
N LEU A 5 -10.17 -11.58 18.41
CA LEU A 5 -9.80 -11.56 16.99
C LEU A 5 -11.01 -11.40 16.07
N LYS A 6 -12.23 -11.43 16.59
CA LYS A 6 -13.44 -11.04 15.88
C LYS A 6 -13.76 -9.60 16.23
N THR A 7 -13.56 -8.71 15.28
CA THR A 7 -13.66 -7.26 15.47
C THR A 7 -14.63 -6.62 14.48
N PRO A 8 -15.05 -5.37 14.68
CA PRO A 8 -15.83 -4.62 13.69
C PRO A 8 -15.20 -4.62 12.28
N LEU A 9 -13.86 -4.70 12.17
CA LEU A 9 -13.17 -4.83 10.90
C LEU A 9 -13.50 -6.15 10.19
N THR A 10 -13.45 -7.28 10.92
CA THR A 10 -13.75 -8.61 10.32
C THR A 10 -15.20 -8.69 9.86
N ASP A 11 -16.13 -8.11 10.62
CA ASP A 11 -17.54 -8.06 10.24
C ASP A 11 -17.78 -7.15 9.02
N ALA A 12 -17.11 -6.01 8.95
CA ALA A 12 -17.25 -5.05 7.85
C ALA A 12 -16.69 -5.57 6.52
N LEU A 13 -15.59 -6.32 6.55
CA LEU A 13 -14.89 -6.82 5.35
C LEU A 13 -15.17 -8.29 5.02
N GLY A 14 -15.80 -9.04 5.94
CA GLY A 14 -16.07 -10.46 5.76
C GLY A 14 -14.82 -11.35 5.76
N CYS A 15 -13.76 -10.94 6.47
CA CYS A 15 -12.54 -11.74 6.61
C CYS A 15 -12.51 -12.52 7.94
N ASP A 16 -11.69 -13.57 7.99
CA ASP A 16 -11.64 -14.48 9.16
C ASP A 16 -10.82 -13.87 10.31
N VAL A 17 -9.81 -13.05 9.99
CA VAL A 17 -8.89 -12.46 10.96
C VAL A 17 -8.73 -10.95 10.70
N PRO A 18 -8.48 -10.11 11.74
CA PRO A 18 -8.41 -8.66 11.59
C PRO A 18 -7.04 -8.21 11.04
N VAL A 19 -6.67 -8.75 9.88
CA VAL A 19 -5.42 -8.47 9.18
C VAL A 19 -5.71 -8.12 7.73
N ILE A 20 -5.17 -6.98 7.27
CA ILE A 20 -5.26 -6.52 5.89
C ILE A 20 -3.89 -6.68 5.20
N GLN A 21 -3.87 -7.36 4.05
CA GLN A 21 -2.78 -7.25 3.08
C GLN A 21 -3.01 -5.97 2.27
N THR A 22 -2.14 -4.97 2.45
CA THR A 22 -2.28 -3.67 1.77
C THR A 22 -1.94 -3.77 0.28
N ALA A 23 -2.51 -2.87 -0.52
CA ALA A 23 -2.11 -2.74 -1.91
C ALA A 23 -0.67 -2.20 -2.02
N MET A 24 0.13 -2.90 -2.80
CA MET A 24 1.51 -2.53 -3.14
C MET A 24 1.66 -2.62 -4.66
N GLY A 25 2.00 -1.51 -5.31
CA GLY A 25 2.16 -1.45 -6.75
C GLY A 25 3.07 -2.58 -7.26
N TRP A 26 2.63 -3.28 -8.33
CA TRP A 26 3.30 -4.42 -8.97
C TRP A 26 3.47 -5.69 -8.11
N VAL A 27 3.17 -5.63 -6.81
CA VAL A 27 3.30 -6.75 -5.86
C VAL A 27 1.95 -7.37 -5.52
N SER A 28 0.95 -6.54 -5.22
CA SER A 28 -0.40 -7.02 -4.86
C SER A 28 -1.21 -7.34 -6.11
N THR A 29 -0.80 -8.41 -6.80
CA THR A 29 -1.49 -9.03 -7.94
C THR A 29 -2.51 -10.06 -7.45
N SER A 30 -3.27 -10.65 -8.37
CA SER A 30 -4.21 -11.75 -8.06
C SER A 30 -3.54 -12.89 -7.28
N LYS A 31 -2.27 -13.21 -7.58
CA LYS A 31 -1.54 -14.28 -6.87
C LYS A 31 -1.45 -13.99 -5.37
N LEU A 32 -0.96 -12.82 -4.98
CA LEU A 32 -0.80 -12.47 -3.57
C LEU A 32 -2.14 -12.24 -2.88
N VAL A 33 -3.09 -11.58 -3.55
CA VAL A 33 -4.43 -11.31 -3.00
C VAL A 33 -5.15 -12.62 -2.72
N THR A 34 -5.18 -13.56 -3.68
CA THR A 34 -5.82 -14.87 -3.48
C THR A 34 -5.19 -15.63 -2.31
N ALA A 35 -3.85 -15.72 -2.26
CA ALA A 35 -3.18 -16.38 -1.15
C ALA A 35 -3.49 -15.72 0.22
N SER A 36 -3.63 -14.40 0.25
CA SER A 36 -3.94 -13.66 1.49
C SER A 36 -5.39 -13.89 1.96
N ILE A 37 -6.36 -13.83 1.04
CA ILE A 37 -7.78 -14.02 1.41
C ILE A 37 -8.06 -15.49 1.74
N ASP A 38 -7.45 -16.44 1.05
CA ASP A 38 -7.58 -17.88 1.35
C ASP A 38 -6.98 -18.22 2.72
N ALA A 39 -5.92 -17.50 3.13
CA ALA A 39 -5.36 -17.59 4.48
C ALA A 39 -6.26 -16.98 5.58
N GLY A 40 -7.33 -16.26 5.21
CA GLY A 40 -8.28 -15.65 6.15
C GLY A 40 -8.09 -14.15 6.38
N ALA A 41 -7.05 -13.52 5.82
CA ALA A 41 -6.87 -12.07 5.83
C ALA A 41 -7.79 -11.39 4.80
N PHE A 42 -7.83 -10.05 4.81
CA PHE A 42 -8.43 -9.29 3.70
C PHE A 42 -7.32 -8.78 2.78
N GLY A 43 -7.47 -8.95 1.47
CA GLY A 43 -6.46 -8.56 0.48
C GLY A 43 -6.92 -7.44 -0.44
N PHE A 44 -6.03 -6.49 -0.75
CA PHE A 44 -6.26 -5.43 -1.74
C PHE A 44 -5.42 -5.61 -3.00
N LEU A 45 -6.08 -5.72 -4.17
CA LEU A 45 -5.45 -5.67 -5.49
C LEU A 45 -4.91 -4.24 -5.77
N ALA A 46 -3.69 -4.12 -6.27
CA ALA A 46 -3.05 -2.81 -6.52
C ALA A 46 -3.39 -2.24 -7.90
N ALA A 47 -4.65 -1.95 -8.17
CA ALA A 47 -5.10 -1.42 -9.47
C ALA A 47 -4.62 0.01 -9.77
N ALA A 48 -4.09 0.72 -8.79
CA ALA A 48 -3.56 2.08 -8.98
C ALA A 48 -2.41 2.19 -10.01
N VAL A 49 -1.74 1.07 -10.32
CA VAL A 49 -0.64 0.98 -11.29
C VAL A 49 -1.01 0.15 -12.54
N MET A 50 -2.27 -0.22 -12.70
CA MET A 50 -2.80 -1.05 -13.79
C MET A 50 -3.64 -0.24 -14.78
N SER A 51 -3.67 -0.69 -16.03
CA SER A 51 -4.72 -0.28 -16.97
C SER A 51 -6.07 -0.91 -16.57
N PRO A 52 -7.21 -0.38 -17.06
CA PRO A 52 -8.50 -1.01 -16.82
C PRO A 52 -8.55 -2.48 -17.26
N GLU A 53 -7.95 -2.81 -18.40
CA GLU A 53 -7.91 -4.16 -18.96
C GLU A 53 -7.08 -5.13 -18.11
N GLU A 54 -5.91 -4.67 -17.58
CA GLU A 54 -5.11 -5.43 -16.63
C GLU A 54 -5.84 -5.65 -15.31
N CYS A 55 -6.51 -4.61 -14.80
CA CYS A 55 -7.30 -4.69 -13.57
C CYS A 55 -8.43 -5.72 -13.71
N GLU A 56 -9.16 -5.71 -14.83
CA GLU A 56 -10.22 -6.68 -15.10
C GLU A 56 -9.70 -8.12 -15.14
N ALA A 57 -8.56 -8.34 -15.81
CA ALA A 57 -7.94 -9.66 -15.89
C ALA A 57 -7.55 -10.17 -14.48
N GLU A 58 -6.96 -9.33 -13.65
CA GLU A 58 -6.59 -9.67 -12.29
C GLU A 58 -7.81 -9.96 -11.40
N ILE A 59 -8.90 -9.17 -11.50
CA ILE A 59 -10.17 -9.40 -10.79
C ILE A 59 -10.75 -10.77 -11.18
N LYS A 60 -10.82 -11.07 -12.48
CA LYS A 60 -11.31 -12.37 -12.99
C LYS A 60 -10.48 -13.54 -12.47
N LEU A 61 -9.15 -13.38 -12.41
CA LEU A 61 -8.25 -14.39 -11.86
C LEU A 61 -8.50 -14.64 -10.37
N ILE A 62 -8.71 -13.59 -9.56
CA ILE A 62 -9.05 -13.75 -8.15
C ILE A 62 -10.37 -14.52 -8.02
N LYS A 63 -11.42 -14.05 -8.70
CA LYS A 63 -12.76 -14.66 -8.64
C LYS A 63 -12.81 -16.10 -9.19
N SER A 64 -11.90 -16.46 -10.09
CA SER A 64 -11.81 -17.86 -10.57
C SER A 64 -11.17 -18.84 -9.57
N LYS A 65 -10.51 -18.31 -8.53
CA LYS A 65 -9.75 -19.12 -7.56
C LYS A 65 -10.33 -19.07 -6.15
N SER A 66 -11.07 -18.02 -5.80
CA SER A 66 -11.60 -17.84 -4.46
C SER A 66 -12.95 -17.09 -4.50
N ASP A 67 -13.88 -17.54 -3.66
CA ASP A 67 -15.18 -16.88 -3.43
C ASP A 67 -15.11 -15.89 -2.26
N LYS A 68 -13.94 -15.76 -1.60
CA LYS A 68 -13.78 -14.86 -0.47
C LYS A 68 -13.74 -13.40 -0.90
N PRO A 69 -14.23 -12.47 -0.05
CA PRO A 69 -14.22 -11.04 -0.35
C PRO A 69 -12.79 -10.49 -0.44
N PHE A 70 -12.60 -9.57 -1.38
CA PHE A 70 -11.36 -8.82 -1.55
C PHE A 70 -11.65 -7.37 -1.93
N GLY A 71 -10.63 -6.52 -1.86
CA GLY A 71 -10.72 -5.12 -2.23
C GLY A 71 -9.84 -4.76 -3.43
N VAL A 72 -10.10 -3.59 -3.98
CA VAL A 72 -9.29 -2.98 -5.05
C VAL A 72 -8.76 -1.64 -4.57
N ASN A 73 -7.49 -1.37 -4.81
CA ASN A 73 -6.88 -0.08 -4.51
C ASN A 73 -6.84 0.79 -5.76
N ILE A 74 -7.28 2.03 -5.63
CA ILE A 74 -7.30 3.02 -6.70
C ILE A 74 -6.49 4.26 -6.34
N HIS A 75 -6.06 4.98 -7.37
CA HIS A 75 -5.52 6.33 -7.24
C HIS A 75 -6.47 7.34 -7.88
N ALA A 76 -6.83 8.40 -7.17
CA ALA A 76 -7.86 9.36 -7.59
C ALA A 76 -7.62 10.01 -8.97
N PHE A 77 -6.39 9.99 -9.45
CA PHE A 77 -5.99 10.62 -10.73
C PHE A 77 -5.50 9.60 -11.77
N GLN A 78 -5.72 8.29 -11.56
CA GLN A 78 -5.32 7.29 -12.55
C GLN A 78 -6.22 7.34 -13.80
N ASN A 79 -5.62 7.02 -14.94
CA ASN A 79 -6.35 6.94 -16.20
C ASN A 79 -7.38 5.80 -16.14
N GLY A 80 -8.60 6.04 -16.64
CA GLY A 80 -9.63 5.02 -16.69
C GLY A 80 -10.26 4.68 -15.33
N ILE A 81 -10.11 5.53 -14.31
CA ILE A 81 -10.64 5.32 -12.95
C ILE A 81 -12.14 4.99 -12.96
N ASP A 82 -12.93 5.65 -13.80
CA ASP A 82 -14.39 5.39 -13.87
C ASP A 82 -14.69 3.97 -14.34
N LYS A 83 -13.94 3.46 -15.34
CA LYS A 83 -14.04 2.08 -15.80
C LYS A 83 -13.65 1.08 -14.71
N ILE A 84 -12.59 1.35 -13.97
CA ILE A 84 -12.14 0.48 -12.86
C ILE A 84 -13.22 0.43 -11.77
N ILE A 85 -13.84 1.57 -11.45
CA ILE A 85 -14.93 1.63 -10.46
C ILE A 85 -16.14 0.85 -10.95
N ASP A 86 -16.52 1.01 -12.21
CA ASP A 86 -17.64 0.25 -12.81
C ASP A 86 -17.38 -1.24 -12.74
N MET A 87 -16.16 -1.70 -13.10
CA MET A 87 -15.74 -3.10 -12.93
C MET A 87 -15.82 -3.57 -11.48
N CYS A 88 -15.35 -2.76 -10.52
CA CYS A 88 -15.46 -3.14 -9.11
C CYS A 88 -16.90 -3.37 -8.67
N ILE A 89 -17.83 -2.61 -9.21
CA ILE A 89 -19.28 -2.77 -8.98
C ILE A 89 -19.80 -4.02 -9.70
N ASP A 90 -19.51 -4.17 -10.99
CA ASP A 90 -19.99 -5.28 -11.82
C ASP A 90 -19.48 -6.65 -11.34
N TYR A 91 -18.28 -6.70 -10.79
CA TYR A 91 -17.68 -7.91 -10.21
C TYR A 91 -17.92 -8.07 -8.71
N ASP A 92 -18.74 -7.26 -8.09
CA ASP A 92 -19.08 -7.33 -6.66
C ASP A 92 -17.82 -7.38 -5.77
N VAL A 93 -16.92 -6.39 -5.98
CA VAL A 93 -15.73 -6.20 -5.14
C VAL A 93 -16.17 -5.64 -3.78
N ALA A 94 -15.66 -6.18 -2.68
CA ALA A 94 -16.15 -5.83 -1.34
C ALA A 94 -15.75 -4.42 -0.88
N ALA A 95 -14.57 -3.91 -1.30
CA ALA A 95 -14.06 -2.64 -0.81
C ALA A 95 -13.15 -1.93 -1.82
N LEU A 96 -13.17 -0.59 -1.77
CA LEU A 96 -12.19 0.27 -2.45
C LEU A 96 -11.26 0.93 -1.42
N SER A 97 -9.93 0.78 -1.60
CA SER A 97 -8.95 1.52 -0.83
C SER A 97 -8.30 2.63 -1.66
N TYR A 98 -7.91 3.71 -1.00
CA TYR A 98 -7.28 4.87 -1.64
C TYR A 98 -6.50 5.73 -0.63
N GLY A 99 -5.43 6.38 -1.09
CA GLY A 99 -4.67 7.31 -0.25
C GLY A 99 -5.23 8.74 -0.33
N ARG A 100 -5.20 9.34 -1.52
CA ARG A 100 -5.87 10.62 -1.79
C ARG A 100 -7.26 10.31 -2.30
N GLY A 101 -8.29 10.76 -1.58
CA GLY A 101 -9.67 10.41 -1.83
C GLY A 101 -10.18 10.76 -3.23
N PRO A 102 -11.02 9.91 -3.81
CA PRO A 102 -11.76 10.21 -5.02
C PRO A 102 -12.77 11.35 -4.76
N SER A 103 -13.41 11.86 -5.83
CA SER A 103 -14.43 12.89 -5.70
C SER A 103 -15.63 12.38 -4.89
N PRO A 104 -16.38 13.26 -4.20
CA PRO A 104 -17.59 12.86 -3.47
C PRO A 104 -18.58 12.05 -4.32
N LYS A 105 -18.73 12.40 -5.60
CA LYS A 105 -19.59 11.68 -6.56
C LYS A 105 -19.17 10.22 -6.75
N ILE A 106 -17.89 9.94 -6.78
CA ILE A 106 -17.36 8.56 -6.85
C ILE A 106 -17.66 7.81 -5.55
N VAL A 107 -17.46 8.44 -4.40
CA VAL A 107 -17.78 7.83 -3.10
C VAL A 107 -19.26 7.48 -3.01
N GLU A 108 -20.15 8.39 -3.39
CA GLU A 108 -21.60 8.14 -3.43
C GLU A 108 -21.94 6.94 -4.33
N LYS A 109 -21.38 6.87 -5.53
CA LYS A 109 -21.58 5.75 -6.47
C LYS A 109 -21.13 4.41 -5.87
N VAL A 110 -19.94 4.38 -5.27
CA VAL A 110 -19.36 3.20 -4.64
C VAL A 110 -20.22 2.71 -3.48
N LYS A 111 -20.65 3.63 -2.61
CA LYS A 111 -21.51 3.30 -1.46
C LYS A 111 -22.90 2.86 -1.87
N ALA A 112 -23.49 3.48 -2.89
CA ALA A 112 -24.79 3.07 -3.44
C ALA A 112 -24.75 1.62 -3.98
N ALA A 113 -23.59 1.15 -4.45
CA ALA A 113 -23.38 -0.22 -4.89
C ALA A 113 -22.97 -1.19 -3.74
N GLY A 114 -22.89 -0.71 -2.49
CA GLY A 114 -22.59 -1.55 -1.33
C GLY A 114 -21.10 -1.75 -1.01
N LEU A 115 -20.19 -1.22 -1.82
CA LEU A 115 -18.75 -1.36 -1.57
C LEU A 115 -18.32 -0.50 -0.38
N LYS A 116 -17.38 -1.01 0.41
CA LYS A 116 -16.79 -0.27 1.53
C LYS A 116 -15.69 0.69 1.06
N CYS A 117 -15.70 1.90 1.60
CA CYS A 117 -14.66 2.91 1.37
C CYS A 117 -13.59 2.81 2.47
N VAL A 118 -12.34 2.51 2.09
CA VAL A 118 -11.22 2.23 3.01
C VAL A 118 -10.03 3.16 2.70
N PRO A 119 -10.10 4.45 3.11
CA PRO A 119 -8.98 5.37 2.93
C PRO A 119 -7.80 5.05 3.86
N THR A 120 -6.59 5.27 3.34
CA THR A 120 -5.36 5.30 4.13
C THR A 120 -5.00 6.75 4.44
N ILE A 121 -4.76 7.05 5.72
CA ILE A 121 -4.39 8.36 6.23
C ILE A 121 -3.02 8.32 6.93
N GLY A 122 -2.19 9.33 6.71
CA GLY A 122 -0.88 9.49 7.35
C GLY A 122 -0.83 10.64 8.37
N ALA A 123 -1.97 11.28 8.66
CA ALA A 123 -2.08 12.34 9.66
C ALA A 123 -3.49 12.39 10.23
N SER A 124 -3.61 12.59 11.56
CA SER A 124 -4.88 12.56 12.30
C SER A 124 -5.89 13.62 11.84
N LYS A 125 -5.43 14.78 11.37
CA LYS A 125 -6.28 15.84 10.80
C LYS A 125 -7.10 15.42 9.58
N HIS A 126 -6.75 14.30 8.94
CA HIS A 126 -7.46 13.76 7.78
C HIS A 126 -8.60 12.79 8.18
N ALA A 127 -8.60 12.28 9.42
CA ALA A 127 -9.52 11.24 9.85
C ALA A 127 -10.99 11.67 9.79
N ALA A 128 -11.36 12.72 10.53
CA ALA A 128 -12.73 13.24 10.54
C ALA A 128 -13.23 13.65 9.14
N LYS A 129 -12.33 14.23 8.31
CA LYS A 129 -12.68 14.57 6.93
C LYS A 129 -12.96 13.32 6.09
N ALA A 130 -12.15 12.27 6.24
CA ALA A 130 -12.36 11.01 5.51
C ALA A 130 -13.70 10.37 5.86
N VAL A 131 -14.06 10.32 7.16
CA VAL A 131 -15.35 9.81 7.63
C VAL A 131 -16.50 10.66 7.10
N LYS A 132 -16.40 12.00 7.18
CA LYS A 132 -17.39 12.90 6.60
C LYS A 132 -17.58 12.71 5.09
N MET A 133 -16.54 12.29 4.38
CA MET A 133 -16.59 11.95 2.95
C MET A 133 -17.11 10.54 2.67
N GLY A 134 -17.46 9.76 3.68
CA GLY A 134 -18.07 8.44 3.52
C GLY A 134 -17.13 7.25 3.75
N ALA A 135 -15.98 7.44 4.42
CA ALA A 135 -15.15 6.29 4.81
C ALA A 135 -15.92 5.36 5.74
N ASP A 136 -15.83 4.06 5.45
CA ASP A 136 -16.41 3.00 6.28
C ASP A 136 -15.37 2.39 7.23
N ILE A 137 -14.08 2.50 6.89
CA ILE A 137 -12.94 2.01 7.68
C ILE A 137 -11.78 2.98 7.46
N LEU A 138 -10.99 3.26 8.50
CA LEU A 138 -9.79 4.08 8.39
C LEU A 138 -8.53 3.23 8.55
N VAL A 139 -7.59 3.29 7.60
CA VAL A 139 -6.25 2.73 7.74
C VAL A 139 -5.28 3.84 8.14
N CYS A 140 -4.73 3.77 9.35
CA CYS A 140 -3.79 4.74 9.90
C CYS A 140 -2.35 4.29 9.62
N GLN A 141 -1.74 4.80 8.56
CA GLN A 141 -0.36 4.48 8.19
C GLN A 141 0.61 5.44 8.86
N GLY A 142 1.33 4.93 9.85
CA GLY A 142 2.39 5.67 10.52
C GLY A 142 3.69 5.75 9.71
N GLN A 143 4.64 6.51 10.26
CA GLN A 143 5.94 6.77 9.62
C GLN A 143 6.72 5.51 9.28
N GLU A 144 6.53 4.40 10.02
CA GLU A 144 7.21 3.12 9.80
C GLU A 144 6.72 2.39 8.54
N GLY A 145 5.64 2.85 7.93
CA GLY A 145 5.10 2.32 6.68
C GLY A 145 6.04 2.49 5.50
N GLY A 146 5.91 1.62 4.50
CA GLY A 146 6.70 1.64 3.26
C GLY A 146 6.10 2.52 2.18
N GLY A 147 6.92 2.90 1.20
CA GLY A 147 6.52 3.81 0.15
C GLY A 147 6.20 5.20 0.70
N HIS A 148 5.22 5.88 0.11
CA HIS A 148 4.78 7.19 0.61
C HIS A 148 4.30 7.10 2.06
N THR A 149 4.85 7.92 2.92
CA THR A 149 4.55 7.89 4.36
C THR A 149 4.42 9.30 4.94
N GLY A 150 3.75 9.39 6.10
CA GLY A 150 3.70 10.61 6.91
C GLY A 150 4.93 10.76 7.82
N TYR A 151 4.83 11.69 8.76
CA TYR A 151 5.90 11.96 9.73
C TYR A 151 5.55 11.49 11.15
N THR A 152 4.31 11.06 11.37
CA THR A 152 3.84 10.64 12.70
C THR A 152 4.07 9.14 12.87
N PRO A 153 4.75 8.69 13.94
CA PRO A 153 4.87 7.27 14.28
C PRO A 153 3.50 6.61 14.43
N THR A 154 3.43 5.31 14.13
CA THR A 154 2.17 4.54 14.07
C THR A 154 1.36 4.65 15.36
N TRP A 155 1.97 4.45 16.52
CA TRP A 155 1.25 4.48 17.79
C TRP A 155 0.73 5.88 18.17
N LEU A 156 1.48 6.94 17.84
CA LEU A 156 1.04 8.32 18.08
C LEU A 156 -0.10 8.71 17.11
N LEU A 157 0.00 8.31 15.85
CA LEU A 157 -1.07 8.54 14.88
C LEU A 157 -2.35 7.80 15.29
N LEU A 158 -2.21 6.55 15.70
CA LEU A 158 -3.34 5.72 16.14
C LEU A 158 -4.04 6.35 17.34
N ALA A 159 -3.31 6.76 18.40
CA ALA A 159 -3.87 7.45 19.55
C ALA A 159 -4.67 8.69 19.14
N GLN A 160 -4.07 9.56 18.32
CA GLN A 160 -4.71 10.79 17.85
C GLN A 160 -5.98 10.55 17.01
N VAL A 161 -6.10 9.40 16.34
CA VAL A 161 -7.28 9.06 15.55
C VAL A 161 -8.35 8.43 16.42
N LEU A 162 -7.99 7.53 17.33
CA LEU A 162 -8.92 6.90 18.27
C LEU A 162 -9.57 7.94 19.21
N ASP A 163 -8.80 8.95 19.68
CA ASP A 163 -9.32 10.04 20.51
C ASP A 163 -10.40 10.90 19.81
N GLN A 164 -10.59 10.78 18.47
CA GLN A 164 -11.63 11.51 17.74
C GLN A 164 -13.00 10.82 17.79
N ASP A 165 -13.09 9.58 18.27
CA ASP A 165 -14.33 8.79 18.41
C ASP A 165 -15.24 8.82 17.16
N LEU A 166 -14.67 8.40 16.02
CA LEU A 166 -15.28 8.60 14.68
C LEU A 166 -16.34 7.54 14.31
N ASN A 167 -16.63 6.58 15.17
CA ASN A 167 -17.63 5.49 14.97
C ASN A 167 -17.39 4.67 13.67
N VAL A 168 -16.15 4.48 13.26
CA VAL A 168 -15.75 3.59 12.17
C VAL A 168 -14.56 2.75 12.62
N PRO A 169 -14.40 1.50 12.14
CA PRO A 169 -13.23 0.70 12.44
C PRO A 169 -11.93 1.40 12.07
N VAL A 170 -10.94 1.35 12.98
CA VAL A 170 -9.62 1.94 12.81
C VAL A 170 -8.57 0.84 12.75
N VAL A 171 -7.78 0.83 11.68
CA VAL A 171 -6.76 -0.19 11.39
C VAL A 171 -5.38 0.44 11.49
N ALA A 172 -4.51 -0.14 12.32
CA ALA A 172 -3.13 0.31 12.46
C ALA A 172 -2.26 -0.23 11.31
N CYS A 173 -1.45 0.63 10.68
CA CYS A 173 -0.58 0.28 9.57
C CYS A 173 0.82 0.87 9.74
N GLY A 174 1.84 0.06 9.47
CA GLY A 174 3.26 0.44 9.59
C GLY A 174 3.94 -0.18 10.81
N GLY A 175 5.04 -0.91 10.58
CA GLY A 175 5.86 -1.50 11.64
C GLY A 175 5.38 -2.87 12.16
N PHE A 176 4.44 -3.55 11.52
CA PHE A 176 3.92 -4.84 11.97
C PHE A 176 4.64 -6.02 11.27
N LYS A 177 5.14 -6.99 12.07
CA LYS A 177 5.79 -8.22 11.61
C LYS A 177 4.94 -9.47 11.86
N ASP A 178 4.35 -9.58 13.05
CA ASP A 178 3.79 -10.81 13.60
C ASP A 178 2.60 -10.56 14.54
N GLY A 179 2.08 -11.61 15.19
CA GLY A 179 0.91 -11.55 16.05
C GLY A 179 1.10 -10.74 17.35
N ARG A 180 2.32 -10.48 17.77
CA ARG A 180 2.58 -9.56 18.91
C ARG A 180 2.11 -8.15 18.56
N GLY A 181 2.35 -7.73 17.30
CA GLY A 181 1.88 -6.45 16.80
C GLY A 181 0.36 -6.38 16.69
N LEU A 182 -0.30 -7.46 16.25
CA LEU A 182 -1.76 -7.54 16.23
C LEU A 182 -2.35 -7.42 17.63
N ALA A 183 -1.86 -8.22 18.59
CA ALA A 183 -2.34 -8.16 19.98
C ALA A 183 -2.16 -6.75 20.58
N ALA A 184 -1.00 -6.12 20.35
CA ALA A 184 -0.73 -4.77 20.82
C ALA A 184 -1.70 -3.75 20.18
N ALA A 185 -1.98 -3.83 18.89
CA ALA A 185 -2.91 -2.93 18.21
C ALA A 185 -4.34 -3.09 18.75
N LEU A 186 -4.82 -4.33 18.93
CA LEU A 186 -6.13 -4.61 19.49
C LEU A 186 -6.27 -4.09 20.94
N THR A 187 -5.28 -4.32 21.79
CA THR A 187 -5.28 -3.81 23.18
C THR A 187 -5.15 -2.29 23.24
N PHE A 188 -4.59 -1.66 22.24
CA PHE A 188 -4.51 -0.20 22.11
C PHE A 188 -5.83 0.43 21.66
N GLY A 189 -6.77 -0.37 21.12
CA GLY A 189 -8.09 0.08 20.65
C GLY A 189 -8.27 0.09 19.13
N ALA A 190 -7.31 -0.42 18.35
CA ALA A 190 -7.51 -0.63 16.92
C ALA A 190 -8.37 -1.87 16.66
N ASP A 191 -9.07 -1.91 15.53
CA ASP A 191 -9.89 -3.05 15.11
C ASP A 191 -9.12 -4.09 14.30
N GLY A 192 -7.85 -3.83 14.01
CA GLY A 192 -6.97 -4.72 13.26
C GLY A 192 -5.68 -4.04 12.81
N ILE A 193 -4.90 -4.78 12.03
CA ILE A 193 -3.64 -4.28 11.45
C ILE A 193 -3.63 -4.41 9.93
N ALA A 194 -2.88 -3.52 9.26
CA ALA A 194 -2.61 -3.60 7.83
C ALA A 194 -1.10 -3.73 7.59
N MET A 195 -0.73 -4.69 6.75
CA MET A 195 0.66 -5.07 6.52
C MET A 195 0.96 -5.08 5.01
N GLY A 196 2.00 -4.35 4.61
CA GLY A 196 2.51 -4.40 3.24
C GLY A 196 3.75 -5.27 3.14
N THR A 197 4.88 -4.76 3.65
CA THR A 197 6.19 -5.38 3.53
C THR A 197 6.22 -6.83 4.03
N ARG A 198 5.48 -7.18 5.09
CA ARG A 198 5.42 -8.54 5.60
C ARG A 198 4.79 -9.51 4.57
N PHE A 199 3.70 -9.10 3.90
CA PHE A 199 3.09 -9.90 2.83
C PHE A 199 3.95 -9.92 1.56
N MET A 200 4.62 -8.81 1.22
CA MET A 200 5.60 -8.78 0.13
C MET A 200 6.73 -9.78 0.38
N MET A 201 7.14 -9.97 1.63
CA MET A 201 8.14 -10.93 2.09
C MET A 201 7.51 -12.27 2.43
N SER A 202 6.67 -12.79 1.54
CA SER A 202 6.12 -14.14 1.56
C SER A 202 6.53 -14.91 0.31
N SER A 203 6.44 -16.23 0.33
CA SER A 203 6.69 -17.10 -0.83
C SER A 203 5.62 -16.92 -1.92
N ASP A 204 4.41 -16.48 -1.54
CA ASP A 204 3.30 -16.22 -2.47
C ASP A 204 3.43 -14.89 -3.21
N SER A 205 4.25 -13.97 -2.70
CA SER A 205 4.50 -12.69 -3.35
C SER A 205 5.21 -12.86 -4.71
N PRO A 206 4.77 -12.15 -5.77
CA PRO A 206 5.42 -12.18 -7.07
C PRO A 206 6.76 -11.44 -7.10
N THR A 207 7.14 -10.75 -6.01
CA THR A 207 8.43 -10.05 -5.92
C THR A 207 9.58 -11.00 -6.23
N PRO A 208 10.50 -10.65 -7.16
CA PRO A 208 11.61 -11.51 -7.55
C PRO A 208 12.52 -11.90 -6.36
N ASP A 209 13.06 -13.12 -6.38
CA ASP A 209 13.89 -13.63 -5.29
C ASP A 209 15.15 -12.80 -5.06
N ALA A 210 15.79 -12.27 -6.12
CA ALA A 210 16.92 -11.37 -6.00
C ALA A 210 16.56 -10.10 -5.20
N THR A 211 15.36 -9.58 -5.41
CA THR A 211 14.84 -8.43 -4.67
C THR A 211 14.51 -8.79 -3.23
N LYS A 212 13.83 -9.93 -2.99
CA LYS A 212 13.57 -10.42 -1.61
C LYS A 212 14.85 -10.63 -0.83
N ALA A 213 15.91 -11.12 -1.48
CA ALA A 213 17.23 -11.31 -0.85
C ALA A 213 17.83 -9.98 -0.32
N GLU A 214 17.63 -8.86 -1.01
CA GLU A 214 18.07 -7.54 -0.53
C GLU A 214 17.25 -7.07 0.68
N TYR A 215 15.95 -7.34 0.70
CA TYR A 215 15.13 -7.04 1.87
C TYR A 215 15.57 -7.88 3.10
N LEU A 216 15.88 -9.16 2.93
CA LEU A 216 16.36 -10.04 4.03
C LEU A 216 17.69 -9.60 4.61
N LYS A 217 18.53 -8.89 3.86
CA LYS A 217 19.79 -8.32 4.33
C LYS A 217 19.64 -6.96 5.00
N SER A 218 18.42 -6.36 4.94
CA SER A 218 18.19 -5.01 5.42
C SER A 218 18.24 -4.92 6.94
N GLU A 219 18.76 -3.81 7.44
CA GLU A 219 18.74 -3.46 8.85
C GLU A 219 17.72 -2.31 9.08
N VAL A 220 17.06 -2.29 10.24
CA VAL A 220 16.06 -1.27 10.60
C VAL A 220 16.59 0.16 10.39
N THR A 221 17.87 0.40 10.68
CA THR A 221 18.54 1.70 10.54
C THR A 221 18.93 2.04 9.11
N LYS A 222 18.86 1.07 8.19
CA LYS A 222 19.17 1.23 6.76
C LYS A 222 17.94 1.39 5.87
N ILE A 223 16.80 1.78 6.45
CA ILE A 223 15.54 1.97 5.75
C ILE A 223 15.02 3.40 5.99
N PRO A 224 15.70 4.42 5.45
CA PRO A 224 15.36 5.82 5.65
C PRO A 224 14.09 6.24 4.91
N VAL A 225 13.55 7.40 5.31
CA VAL A 225 12.62 8.17 4.50
C VAL A 225 13.40 9.13 3.60
N SER A 226 13.15 9.08 2.31
CA SER A 226 13.78 9.94 1.31
C SER A 226 12.74 10.72 0.51
N THR A 227 13.07 11.93 0.09
CA THR A 227 12.28 12.73 -0.85
C THR A 227 12.92 12.79 -2.24
N LYS A 228 14.00 12.02 -2.45
CA LYS A 228 14.82 12.10 -3.67
C LYS A 228 14.21 11.38 -4.88
N LEU A 229 13.20 10.54 -4.68
CA LEU A 229 12.60 9.78 -5.77
C LEU A 229 11.59 10.62 -6.58
N ASP A 230 10.65 11.28 -5.89
CA ASP A 230 9.57 12.06 -6.52
C ASP A 230 9.23 13.37 -5.79
N GLY A 231 10.04 13.74 -4.81
CA GLY A 231 9.86 14.95 -4.01
C GLY A 231 8.92 14.78 -2.82
N LEU A 232 8.30 13.61 -2.66
CA LEU A 232 7.45 13.27 -1.52
C LEU A 232 8.20 12.32 -0.57
N PRO A 233 7.91 12.34 0.74
CA PRO A 233 8.54 11.42 1.68
C PRO A 233 8.15 9.97 1.37
N GLN A 234 9.15 9.16 1.04
CA GLN A 234 9.00 7.73 0.80
C GLN A 234 10.03 6.94 1.59
N ARG A 235 9.59 5.86 2.22
CA ARG A 235 10.47 4.94 2.91
C ARG A 235 10.94 3.84 1.98
N MET A 236 12.27 3.63 1.92
CA MET A 236 12.91 2.66 1.04
C MET A 236 14.14 2.06 1.72
N VAL A 237 14.52 0.85 1.32
CA VAL A 237 15.81 0.26 1.72
C VAL A 237 16.94 1.05 1.09
N MET A 238 17.98 1.34 1.88
CA MET A 238 19.18 2.00 1.41
C MET A 238 20.00 1.01 0.56
N ASN A 239 20.05 1.26 -0.74
CA ASN A 239 20.91 0.56 -1.68
C ASN A 239 21.86 1.55 -2.38
N GLY A 240 22.72 1.06 -3.27
CA GLY A 240 23.66 1.91 -4.01
C GLY A 240 22.98 3.03 -4.77
N LEU A 241 21.88 2.74 -5.47
CA LEU A 241 21.12 3.73 -6.24
C LEU A 241 20.51 4.82 -5.34
N LEU A 242 19.90 4.46 -4.22
CA LEU A 242 19.33 5.44 -3.28
C LEU A 242 20.43 6.29 -2.64
N ALA A 243 21.57 5.69 -2.28
CA ALA A 243 22.71 6.43 -1.75
C ALA A 243 23.25 7.45 -2.76
N ASP A 244 23.28 7.12 -4.05
CA ASP A 244 23.67 8.04 -5.12
C ASP A 244 22.63 9.15 -5.34
N LEU A 245 21.34 8.84 -5.22
CA LEU A 245 20.26 9.82 -5.29
C LEU A 245 20.36 10.81 -4.11
N GLU A 246 20.63 10.34 -2.89
CA GLU A 246 20.79 11.18 -1.70
C GLU A 246 21.96 12.18 -1.85
N LYS A 247 23.08 11.76 -2.44
CA LYS A 247 24.24 12.61 -2.71
C LYS A 247 24.03 13.57 -3.88
N SER A 248 23.03 13.32 -4.75
CA SER A 248 22.81 14.10 -5.97
C SER A 248 22.31 15.50 -5.66
N SER A 249 22.89 16.51 -6.32
CA SER A 249 22.36 17.89 -6.32
C SER A 249 21.02 17.96 -7.05
N LYS A 250 20.22 18.99 -6.76
CA LYS A 250 18.93 19.22 -7.48
C LYS A 250 19.12 19.28 -9.00
N LEU A 251 20.19 19.87 -9.48
CA LEU A 251 20.51 19.95 -10.91
C LEU A 251 20.87 18.56 -11.48
N GLY A 252 21.65 17.76 -10.76
CA GLY A 252 21.99 16.39 -11.16
C GLY A 252 20.77 15.47 -11.25
N MET A 253 19.81 15.63 -10.32
CA MET A 253 18.53 14.91 -10.37
C MET A 253 17.68 15.30 -11.58
N LEU A 254 17.64 16.60 -11.94
CA LEU A 254 16.92 17.08 -13.12
C LEU A 254 17.52 16.51 -14.42
N MET A 255 18.86 16.46 -14.52
CA MET A 255 19.55 15.86 -15.66
C MET A 255 19.28 14.34 -15.79
N ARG A 256 19.29 13.60 -14.68
CA ARG A 256 18.92 12.17 -14.67
C ARG A 256 17.45 11.96 -15.04
N ALA A 257 16.53 12.77 -14.52
CA ALA A 257 15.11 12.75 -14.87
C ALA A 257 14.91 12.99 -16.37
N PHE A 258 15.64 13.93 -16.96
CA PHE A 258 15.60 14.20 -18.40
C PHE A 258 16.14 13.02 -19.24
N GLN A 259 17.27 12.44 -18.84
CA GLN A 259 17.86 11.26 -19.52
C GLN A 259 16.94 10.03 -19.43
N ASN A 260 16.33 9.78 -18.29
CA ASN A 260 15.38 8.68 -18.12
C ASN A 260 14.07 8.94 -18.90
N GLY A 261 13.60 10.19 -18.95
CA GLY A 261 12.45 10.60 -19.76
C GLY A 261 12.68 10.35 -21.26
N LEU A 262 13.90 10.56 -21.76
CA LEU A 262 14.28 10.22 -23.14
C LEU A 262 14.28 8.69 -23.37
N LYS A 263 14.74 7.89 -22.40
CA LYS A 263 14.68 6.42 -22.47
C LYS A 263 13.24 5.92 -22.42
N TYR A 264 12.39 6.51 -21.57
CA TYR A 264 10.97 6.17 -21.47
C TYR A 264 10.22 6.45 -22.79
N LYS A 265 10.56 7.57 -23.46
CA LYS A 265 10.04 7.89 -24.79
C LYS A 265 10.35 6.80 -25.80
N SER A 266 11.56 6.23 -25.78
CA SER A 266 11.95 5.17 -26.72
C SER A 266 11.21 3.84 -26.46
N GLN A 267 10.73 3.62 -25.25
CA GLN A 267 10.00 2.41 -24.85
C GLN A 267 8.48 2.53 -25.00
N THR A 268 7.90 3.73 -24.83
CA THR A 268 6.43 3.93 -24.84
C THR A 268 5.87 4.56 -26.12
N GLY A 269 6.73 5.04 -27.04
CA GLY A 269 6.31 5.71 -28.29
C GLY A 269 5.60 7.07 -28.08
N MET A 270 5.49 7.58 -26.85
CA MET A 270 4.86 8.87 -26.57
C MET A 270 5.70 10.04 -27.12
N SER A 271 5.03 11.06 -27.70
CA SER A 271 5.72 12.26 -28.16
C SER A 271 6.17 13.14 -27.00
N MET A 272 7.26 13.91 -27.19
CA MET A 272 7.75 14.88 -26.18
C MET A 272 6.68 15.90 -25.77
N SER A 273 5.83 16.32 -26.73
CA SER A 273 4.74 17.24 -26.46
C SER A 273 3.65 16.63 -25.58
N GLN A 274 3.37 15.35 -25.71
CA GLN A 274 2.44 14.61 -24.85
C GLN A 274 3.02 14.43 -23.45
N THR A 275 4.29 14.07 -23.34
CA THR A 275 4.98 13.94 -22.02
C THR A 275 5.01 15.27 -21.28
N VAL A 276 5.33 16.38 -21.96
CA VAL A 276 5.33 17.74 -21.37
C VAL A 276 3.90 18.20 -21.01
N LYS A 277 2.91 17.90 -21.84
CA LYS A 277 1.50 18.24 -21.57
C LYS A 277 0.96 17.47 -20.36
N THR A 278 1.31 16.18 -20.23
CA THR A 278 0.93 15.35 -19.09
C THR A 278 1.63 15.85 -17.81
N ALA A 279 2.93 16.15 -17.89
CA ALA A 279 3.68 16.70 -16.78
C ALA A 279 3.13 18.08 -16.32
N TRP A 280 2.79 18.96 -17.27
CA TRP A 280 2.19 20.26 -16.93
C TRP A 280 0.76 20.12 -16.39
N GLY A 281 -0.04 19.22 -16.95
CA GLY A 281 -1.38 18.90 -16.45
C GLY A 281 -1.38 18.35 -15.03
N MET A 282 -0.35 17.56 -14.68
CA MET A 282 -0.13 17.11 -13.30
C MET A 282 0.35 18.23 -12.37
N ALA A 283 1.33 19.03 -12.82
CA ALA A 283 1.84 20.16 -12.03
C ALA A 283 0.78 21.24 -11.76
N SER A 284 -0.12 21.49 -12.71
CA SER A 284 -1.22 22.47 -12.54
C SER A 284 -2.35 22.00 -11.64
N LYS A 285 -2.44 20.70 -11.36
CA LYS A 285 -3.46 20.09 -10.49
C LYS A 285 -2.92 19.69 -9.11
N THR A 286 -1.62 19.82 -8.88
CA THR A 286 -0.93 19.48 -7.64
C THR A 286 -0.02 20.62 -7.24
N ASP A 287 0.26 20.78 -5.94
CA ASP A 287 1.25 21.75 -5.42
C ASP A 287 2.71 21.35 -5.74
N MET A 288 2.93 20.52 -6.76
CA MET A 288 4.25 20.04 -7.15
C MET A 288 4.92 20.98 -8.14
N THR A 289 6.20 21.24 -7.95
CA THR A 289 7.03 21.95 -8.94
C THR A 289 7.21 21.11 -10.21
N LEU A 290 7.50 21.74 -11.34
CA LEU A 290 7.77 21.05 -12.61
C LEU A 290 8.87 19.98 -12.47
N GLY A 291 9.91 20.26 -11.69
CA GLY A 291 10.99 19.32 -11.39
C GLY A 291 10.51 18.09 -10.60
N GLN A 292 9.65 18.28 -9.62
CA GLN A 292 9.03 17.19 -8.86
C GLN A 292 8.11 16.33 -9.75
N THR A 293 7.36 16.95 -10.65
CA THR A 293 6.48 16.23 -11.59
C THR A 293 7.30 15.39 -12.58
N MET A 294 8.44 15.90 -13.06
CA MET A 294 9.34 15.12 -13.92
C MET A 294 9.99 13.96 -13.16
N MET A 295 10.35 14.15 -11.89
CA MET A 295 10.87 13.07 -11.03
C MET A 295 9.81 12.02 -10.73
N ALA A 296 8.59 12.44 -10.39
CA ALA A 296 7.45 11.54 -10.15
C ALA A 296 7.15 10.66 -11.36
N GLY A 297 7.32 11.15 -12.58
CA GLY A 297 7.16 10.38 -13.82
C GLY A 297 8.19 9.24 -13.99
N ASN A 298 9.37 9.34 -13.36
CA ASN A 298 10.41 8.32 -13.42
C ASN A 298 10.32 7.29 -12.29
N ALA A 299 9.66 7.62 -11.18
CA ALA A 299 9.56 6.76 -10.03
C ALA A 299 9.00 5.36 -10.36
N PRO A 300 7.91 5.21 -11.14
CA PRO A 300 7.40 3.90 -11.53
C PRO A 300 8.43 3.01 -12.24
N VAL A 301 9.20 3.58 -13.18
CA VAL A 301 10.21 2.84 -13.95
C VAL A 301 11.32 2.31 -13.05
N ILE A 302 11.80 3.15 -12.14
CA ILE A 302 12.88 2.79 -11.21
C ILE A 302 12.39 1.76 -10.18
N ILE A 303 11.14 1.85 -9.74
CA ILE A 303 10.53 0.85 -8.86
C ILE A 303 10.37 -0.49 -9.58
N GLN A 304 9.89 -0.50 -10.83
CA GLN A 304 9.69 -1.74 -11.60
C GLN A 304 10.99 -2.51 -11.82
N LYS A 305 12.11 -1.83 -12.02
CA LYS A 305 13.41 -2.49 -12.15
C LYS A 305 13.72 -3.42 -10.98
N ALA A 306 13.48 -2.98 -9.76
CA ALA A 306 13.67 -3.81 -8.58
C ALA A 306 12.51 -4.79 -8.39
N MET A 307 11.26 -4.29 -8.42
CA MET A 307 10.09 -5.05 -7.95
C MET A 307 9.52 -6.01 -8.99
N VAL A 308 9.83 -5.83 -10.28
CA VAL A 308 9.33 -6.66 -11.38
C VAL A 308 10.46 -7.34 -12.13
N GLU A 309 11.52 -6.58 -12.51
CA GLU A 309 12.63 -7.13 -13.30
C GLU A 309 13.67 -7.89 -12.44
N GLY A 310 13.60 -7.81 -11.12
CA GLY A 310 14.56 -8.47 -10.22
C GLY A 310 15.97 -7.87 -10.26
N LYS A 311 16.06 -6.58 -10.51
CA LYS A 311 17.31 -5.82 -10.57
C LYS A 311 17.39 -4.81 -9.42
N PRO A 312 17.60 -5.27 -8.17
CA PRO A 312 17.58 -4.40 -6.99
C PRO A 312 18.64 -3.30 -7.01
N ASP A 313 19.76 -3.51 -7.69
CA ASP A 313 20.85 -2.51 -7.80
C ASP A 313 20.52 -1.39 -8.81
N GLU A 314 19.64 -1.66 -9.79
CA GLU A 314 19.20 -0.69 -10.79
C GLU A 314 17.89 0.03 -10.41
N GLY A 315 17.25 -0.42 -9.35
CA GLY A 315 15.96 0.08 -8.88
C GLY A 315 15.98 0.55 -7.43
N VAL A 316 14.88 1.16 -6.99
CA VAL A 316 14.63 1.45 -5.58
C VAL A 316 13.73 0.39 -4.97
N LEU A 317 13.86 0.19 -3.66
CA LEU A 317 13.17 -0.85 -2.90
C LEU A 317 12.21 -0.21 -1.87
N PRO A 318 10.96 0.17 -2.26
CA PRO A 318 10.00 0.71 -1.31
C PRO A 318 9.69 -0.29 -0.21
N SER A 319 9.85 0.10 1.04
CA SER A 319 9.76 -0.80 2.19
C SER A 319 9.30 -0.11 3.44
N GLY A 320 8.50 -0.78 4.25
CA GLY A 320 8.34 -0.43 5.66
C GLY A 320 9.62 -0.70 6.44
N GLN A 321 9.82 0.03 7.53
CA GLN A 321 10.99 -0.12 8.40
C GLN A 321 11.07 -1.54 8.99
N ILE A 322 9.96 -2.23 9.04
CA ILE A 322 9.84 -3.61 9.52
C ILE A 322 10.67 -4.62 8.72
N ALA A 323 11.05 -4.31 7.47
CA ALA A 323 11.89 -5.21 6.68
C ALA A 323 13.17 -5.60 7.41
N GLY A 324 13.77 -4.68 8.17
CA GLY A 324 14.96 -4.96 8.96
C GLY A 324 14.79 -5.94 10.13
N LEU A 325 13.56 -6.43 10.34
CA LEU A 325 13.24 -7.47 11.33
C LEU A 325 12.70 -8.75 10.70
N ILE A 326 12.52 -8.78 9.37
CA ILE A 326 12.02 -9.94 8.64
C ILE A 326 13.22 -10.80 8.21
N ASP A 327 13.23 -12.05 8.61
CA ASP A 327 14.30 -13.02 8.41
C ASP A 327 13.84 -14.31 7.74
N ASP A 328 12.54 -14.37 7.32
CA ASP A 328 11.89 -15.52 6.72
C ASP A 328 10.94 -15.13 5.57
N LEU A 329 10.56 -16.13 4.77
CA LEU A 329 9.66 -16.00 3.63
C LEU A 329 8.54 -17.06 3.69
N PRO A 330 7.67 -17.06 4.70
CA PRO A 330 6.58 -18.03 4.80
C PRO A 330 5.55 -17.82 3.68
N SER A 331 4.71 -18.81 3.43
CA SER A 331 3.46 -18.61 2.68
C SER A 331 2.49 -17.71 3.46
N CYS A 332 1.50 -17.13 2.78
CA CYS A 332 0.45 -16.34 3.44
C CYS A 332 -0.31 -17.18 4.47
N ALA A 333 -0.54 -18.46 4.19
CA ALA A 333 -1.20 -19.38 5.11
C ALA A 333 -0.40 -19.61 6.41
N GLU A 334 0.91 -19.88 6.28
CA GLU A 334 1.81 -20.00 7.44
C GLU A 334 1.91 -18.70 8.22
N LEU A 335 2.03 -17.56 7.51
CA LEU A 335 2.10 -16.23 8.10
C LEU A 335 0.86 -15.93 8.95
N ILE A 336 -0.34 -16.10 8.40
CA ILE A 336 -1.59 -15.83 9.12
C ILE A 336 -1.77 -16.80 10.28
N THR A 337 -1.45 -18.10 10.11
CA THR A 337 -1.47 -19.08 11.20
C THR A 337 -0.57 -18.64 12.36
N LEU A 338 0.65 -18.19 12.06
CA LEU A 338 1.59 -17.69 13.05
C LEU A 338 1.09 -16.42 13.75
N ILE A 339 0.56 -15.45 12.97
CA ILE A 339 0.01 -14.20 13.50
C ILE A 339 -1.13 -14.49 14.49
N VAL A 340 -2.06 -15.37 14.12
CA VAL A 340 -3.20 -15.75 14.98
C VAL A 340 -2.70 -16.40 16.26
N ALA A 341 -1.85 -17.42 16.17
CA ALA A 341 -1.35 -18.13 17.33
C ALA A 341 -0.60 -17.23 18.32
N GLN A 342 0.27 -16.35 17.80
CA GLN A 342 1.00 -15.41 18.62
C GLN A 342 0.09 -14.33 19.24
N ALA A 343 -0.88 -13.81 18.48
CA ALA A 343 -1.83 -12.83 18.99
C ALA A 343 -2.67 -13.42 20.13
N GLU A 344 -3.20 -14.64 19.95
CA GLU A 344 -3.94 -15.34 21.01
C GLU A 344 -3.08 -15.56 22.26
N GLN A 345 -1.82 -15.95 22.09
CA GLN A 345 -0.89 -16.12 23.20
C GLN A 345 -0.68 -14.81 23.98
N GLN A 346 -0.46 -13.69 23.26
CA GLN A 346 -0.24 -12.40 23.92
C GLN A 346 -1.51 -11.89 24.63
N LEU A 347 -2.68 -11.99 23.98
CA LEU A 347 -3.95 -11.58 24.58
C LEU A 347 -4.23 -12.37 25.86
N LYS A 348 -4.07 -13.71 25.84
CA LYS A 348 -4.18 -14.52 27.07
C LYS A 348 -3.21 -14.10 28.17
N ARG A 349 -1.96 -13.73 27.81
CA ARG A 349 -0.93 -13.29 28.78
C ARG A 349 -1.33 -12.01 29.50
N VAL A 350 -2.04 -11.10 28.84
CA VAL A 350 -2.47 -9.82 29.44
C VAL A 350 -3.89 -9.87 30.00
N GLY A 351 -4.56 -11.02 29.97
CA GLY A 351 -5.88 -11.22 30.54
C GLY A 351 -7.02 -10.62 29.70
N ALA A 352 -6.77 -10.43 28.41
CA ALA A 352 -7.76 -9.88 27.48
C ALA A 352 -8.61 -10.99 26.82
#